data_33a281272d84414b777f215389bd97da
#
_entry.id   33a281272d84414b777f215389bd97da
#
_cell.length_a   1.000
_cell.length_b   1.000
_cell.length_c   1.000
_cell.angle_alpha   90.00
_cell.angle_beta   90.00
_cell.angle_gamma   90.00
#
_symmetry.space_group_name_H-M   'P 1'
#
loop_
_entity.id
_entity.type
_entity.pdbx_description
1 polymer ?
#
loop_
_entity_poly.entity_id
_entity_poly.type
_entity_poly.pdbx_seq_one_letter_code
_entity_poly.pdbx_strand_id
1 'polypeptide(L)'
;AAEKGYDRLMKAVDTLGKIKPSESSSVNVAELATRCEDAMNDDLSSPMVISALFDWVRIINSLADGKESITAADLEELKRIVNLYVFDILGLRNEKSEESGDQIAPLMDMILEVRRTAKANKDWATSDLIRNRLAEIGIRVKDNKDGSSDWEQA
;
A
#
# COMPACT_ATOMS: atom_id res chain seq x y z
N ALA A 1 -15.58 -8.23 10.57
CA ALA A 1 -15.26 -7.02 11.37
C ALA A 1 -13.75 -6.72 11.33
N ALA A 2 -12.89 -7.71 11.58
CA ALA A 2 -11.42 -7.54 11.64
C ALA A 2 -10.83 -7.05 10.31
N GLU A 3 -11.23 -7.63 9.18
CA GLU A 3 -10.78 -7.24 7.83
C GLU A 3 -11.04 -5.75 7.53
N LYS A 4 -12.25 -5.25 7.85
CA LYS A 4 -12.55 -3.82 7.70
C LYS A 4 -11.69 -2.91 8.58
N GLY A 5 -11.33 -3.40 9.77
CA GLY A 5 -10.39 -2.71 10.66
C GLY A 5 -9.01 -2.63 10.03
N TYR A 6 -8.50 -3.76 9.57
CA TYR A 6 -7.22 -3.86 8.88
C TYR A 6 -7.14 -2.93 7.65
N ASP A 7 -8.13 -2.98 6.77
CA ASP A 7 -8.19 -2.09 5.58
C ASP A 7 -8.16 -0.61 5.97
N ARG A 8 -8.85 -0.24 7.06
CA ARG A 8 -8.85 1.15 7.56
C ARG A 8 -7.48 1.57 8.09
N LEU A 9 -6.79 0.66 8.81
CA LEU A 9 -5.45 0.92 9.33
C LEU A 9 -4.44 1.09 8.17
N MET A 10 -4.44 0.19 7.19
CA MET A 10 -3.55 0.27 6.02
C MET A 10 -3.80 1.53 5.19
N LYS A 11 -5.06 1.91 4.97
CA LYS A 11 -5.40 3.18 4.30
C LYS A 11 -4.89 4.40 5.05
N ALA A 12 -4.92 4.38 6.38
CA ALA A 12 -4.39 5.48 7.19
C ALA A 12 -2.86 5.56 7.08
N VAL A 13 -2.16 4.43 7.02
CA VAL A 13 -0.71 4.37 6.78
C VAL A 13 -0.37 4.99 5.41
N ASP A 14 -1.09 4.61 4.36
CA ASP A 14 -0.92 5.20 3.02
C ASP A 14 -1.21 6.70 3.00
N THR A 15 -2.23 7.13 3.73
CA THR A 15 -2.60 8.55 3.87
C THR A 15 -1.52 9.33 4.59
N LEU A 16 -0.94 8.76 5.65
CA LEU A 16 0.16 9.36 6.42
C LEU A 16 1.36 9.70 5.54
N GLY A 17 1.67 8.84 4.55
CA GLY A 17 2.74 9.09 3.57
C GLY A 17 2.50 10.32 2.67
N LYS A 18 1.26 10.80 2.56
CA LYS A 18 0.85 11.91 1.68
C LYS A 18 0.61 13.23 2.41
N ILE A 19 0.63 13.22 3.76
CA ILE A 19 0.40 14.42 4.57
C ILE A 19 1.54 15.41 4.36
N LYS A 20 1.18 16.67 4.15
CA LYS A 20 2.14 17.78 4.05
C LYS A 20 2.32 18.41 5.44
N PRO A 21 3.56 18.66 5.87
CA PRO A 21 3.82 19.29 7.16
C PRO A 21 3.36 20.75 7.16
N SER A 22 3.05 21.24 8.35
CA SER A 22 2.68 22.61 8.68
C SER A 22 3.75 23.27 9.57
N GLU A 23 3.60 24.56 9.84
CA GLU A 23 4.51 25.30 10.74
C GLU A 23 4.32 24.93 12.22
N SER A 24 3.15 24.45 12.60
CA SER A 24 2.81 24.08 13.99
C SER A 24 2.04 22.77 14.03
N SER A 25 2.13 22.06 15.16
CA SER A 25 1.33 20.88 15.45
C SER A 25 0.16 21.22 16.37
N SER A 26 -1.04 20.78 16.01
CA SER A 26 -2.21 20.75 16.89
C SER A 26 -2.39 19.40 17.58
N VAL A 27 -1.61 18.40 17.19
CA VAL A 27 -1.65 17.03 17.70
C VAL A 27 -0.42 16.69 18.54
N ASN A 28 -0.59 15.82 19.53
CA ASN A 28 0.49 15.39 20.44
C ASN A 28 0.96 13.98 20.08
N VAL A 29 1.98 13.87 19.23
CA VAL A 29 2.52 12.58 18.76
C VAL A 29 3.16 11.79 19.91
N ALA A 30 3.78 12.45 20.89
CA ALA A 30 4.40 11.77 22.03
C ALA A 30 3.38 10.96 22.86
N GLU A 31 2.13 11.37 22.90
CA GLU A 31 1.07 10.62 23.58
C GLU A 31 0.82 9.25 22.96
N LEU A 32 0.88 9.12 21.63
CA LEU A 32 0.78 7.82 20.98
C LEU A 32 1.93 6.89 21.37
N ALA A 33 3.15 7.41 21.35
CA ALA A 33 4.32 6.62 21.74
C ALA A 33 4.14 6.07 23.14
N THR A 34 3.82 6.95 24.10
CA THR A 34 3.60 6.57 25.51
C THR A 34 2.49 5.51 25.65
N ARG A 35 1.35 5.71 25.01
CA ARG A 35 0.22 4.74 25.07
C ARG A 35 0.59 3.38 24.50
N CYS A 36 1.36 3.34 23.43
CA CYS A 36 1.83 2.08 22.85
C CYS A 36 2.88 1.41 23.75
N GLU A 37 3.81 2.17 24.32
CA GLU A 37 4.81 1.65 25.27
C GLU A 37 4.16 1.10 26.53
N ASP A 38 3.23 1.82 27.13
CA ASP A 38 2.48 1.41 28.32
C ASP A 38 1.73 0.10 28.05
N ALA A 39 1.07 -0.01 26.88
CA ALA A 39 0.34 -1.22 26.48
C ALA A 39 1.28 -2.42 26.27
N MET A 40 2.50 -2.21 25.76
CA MET A 40 3.48 -3.27 25.60
C MET A 40 4.13 -3.66 26.93
N ASN A 41 4.29 -2.72 27.86
CA ASN A 41 4.80 -2.97 29.20
C ASN A 41 3.75 -3.62 30.11
N ASP A 42 2.46 -3.47 29.79
CA ASP A 42 1.36 -4.14 30.49
C ASP A 42 1.02 -5.47 29.80
N ASP A 43 1.88 -6.48 30.08
CA ASP A 43 1.71 -7.87 29.66
C ASP A 43 1.60 -8.07 28.13
N LEU A 44 2.31 -7.24 27.36
CA LEU A 44 2.31 -7.25 25.87
C LEU A 44 0.90 -7.13 25.27
N SER A 45 0.10 -6.21 25.80
CA SER A 45 -1.30 -6.05 25.45
C SER A 45 -1.51 -5.52 24.02
N SER A 46 -1.38 -6.41 23.02
CA SER A 46 -1.63 -6.07 21.61
C SER A 46 -3.03 -5.48 21.34
N PRO A 47 -4.12 -5.85 22.04
CA PRO A 47 -5.40 -5.18 21.88
C PRO A 47 -5.38 -3.70 22.27
N MET A 48 -4.60 -3.34 23.30
CA MET A 48 -4.46 -1.94 23.73
C MET A 48 -3.63 -1.14 22.73
N VAL A 49 -2.56 -1.72 22.17
CA VAL A 49 -1.78 -1.10 21.07
C VAL A 49 -2.69 -0.86 19.87
N ILE A 50 -3.47 -1.86 19.45
CA ILE A 50 -4.41 -1.73 18.32
C ILE A 50 -5.43 -0.61 18.59
N SER A 51 -5.96 -0.52 19.81
CA SER A 51 -6.87 0.56 20.19
C SER A 51 -6.23 1.95 20.05
N ALA A 52 -4.99 2.12 20.53
CA ALA A 52 -4.24 3.37 20.39
C ALA A 52 -4.02 3.72 18.90
N LEU A 53 -3.64 2.74 18.07
CA LEU A 53 -3.47 2.94 16.63
C LEU A 53 -4.78 3.37 15.95
N PHE A 54 -5.95 2.83 16.36
CA PHE A 54 -7.23 3.25 15.79
C PHE A 54 -7.65 4.67 16.20
N ASP A 55 -7.28 5.14 17.37
CA ASP A 55 -7.46 6.54 17.72
C ASP A 55 -6.63 7.44 16.80
N TRP A 56 -5.41 7.02 16.48
CA TRP A 56 -4.56 7.74 15.56
C TRP A 56 -5.00 7.64 14.08
N VAL A 57 -5.67 6.59 13.67
CA VAL A 57 -6.34 6.56 12.34
C VAL A 57 -7.29 7.75 12.18
N ARG A 58 -8.02 8.12 13.23
CA ARG A 58 -8.92 9.31 13.19
C ARG A 58 -8.14 10.60 13.06
N ILE A 59 -7.04 10.73 13.81
CA ILE A 59 -6.15 11.90 13.76
C ILE A 59 -5.50 12.03 12.38
N ILE A 60 -4.98 10.94 11.82
CA ILE A 60 -4.39 10.91 10.47
C ILE A 60 -5.41 11.39 9.42
N ASN A 61 -6.66 10.93 9.51
CA ASN A 61 -7.71 11.40 8.61
C ASN A 61 -8.02 12.89 8.82
N SER A 62 -8.04 13.39 10.07
CA SER A 62 -8.23 14.83 10.36
C SER A 62 -7.08 15.68 9.83
N LEU A 63 -5.84 15.19 9.90
CA LEU A 63 -4.67 15.84 9.29
C LEU A 63 -4.80 15.89 7.76
N ALA A 64 -5.23 14.80 7.13
CA ALA A 64 -5.45 14.74 5.69
C ALA A 64 -6.58 15.67 5.22
N ASP A 65 -7.62 15.82 6.04
CA ASP A 65 -8.74 16.74 5.80
C ASP A 65 -8.37 18.22 6.09
N GLY A 66 -7.18 18.51 6.62
CA GLY A 66 -6.75 19.85 6.99
C GLY A 66 -7.46 20.43 8.24
N LYS A 67 -8.10 19.57 9.05
CA LYS A 67 -8.74 19.95 10.32
C LYS A 67 -7.75 20.07 11.47
N GLU A 68 -6.66 19.34 11.37
CA GLU A 68 -5.53 19.31 12.28
C GLU A 68 -4.25 19.64 11.51
N SER A 69 -3.20 20.01 12.24
CA SER A 69 -1.90 20.36 11.69
C SER A 69 -0.77 19.57 12.37
N ILE A 70 0.33 19.35 11.66
CA ILE A 70 1.48 18.62 12.18
C ILE A 70 2.77 19.19 11.60
N THR A 71 3.80 19.36 12.43
CA THR A 71 5.12 19.79 11.97
C THR A 71 5.85 18.68 11.23
N ALA A 72 6.90 19.02 10.48
CA ALA A 72 7.73 18.03 9.81
C ALA A 72 8.37 17.03 10.79
N ALA A 73 8.84 17.52 11.94
CA ALA A 73 9.46 16.68 12.96
C ALA A 73 8.46 15.69 13.59
N ASP A 74 7.27 16.17 13.96
CA ASP A 74 6.23 15.32 14.52
C ASP A 74 5.67 14.32 13.50
N LEU A 75 5.60 14.72 12.22
CA LEU A 75 5.17 13.83 11.14
C LEU A 75 6.15 12.66 10.95
N GLU A 76 7.45 12.92 10.95
CA GLU A 76 8.46 11.87 10.85
C GLU A 76 8.45 10.95 12.09
N GLU A 77 8.26 11.51 13.28
CA GLU A 77 8.11 10.73 14.50
C GLU A 77 6.83 9.87 14.46
N LEU A 78 5.71 10.42 13.99
CA LEU A 78 4.47 9.67 13.83
C LEU A 78 4.64 8.51 12.84
N LYS A 79 5.31 8.74 11.71
CA LYS A 79 5.63 7.66 10.75
C LYS A 79 6.49 6.58 11.38
N ARG A 80 7.51 6.98 12.16
CA ARG A 80 8.39 6.04 12.87
C ARG A 80 7.61 5.16 13.85
N ILE A 81 6.74 5.75 14.67
CA ILE A 81 5.93 5.02 15.65
C ILE A 81 4.95 4.08 14.95
N VAL A 82 4.24 4.56 13.93
CA VAL A 82 3.29 3.74 13.18
C VAL A 82 3.99 2.56 12.51
N ASN A 83 5.15 2.79 11.87
CA ASN A 83 5.92 1.71 11.25
C ASN A 83 6.38 0.68 12.29
N LEU A 84 6.94 1.13 13.41
CA LEU A 84 7.39 0.25 14.48
C LEU A 84 6.26 -0.64 15.02
N TYR A 85 5.12 -0.05 15.37
CA TYR A 85 4.05 -0.83 16.01
C TYR A 85 3.21 -1.62 15.00
N VAL A 86 2.95 -1.10 13.81
CA VAL A 86 2.14 -1.80 12.80
C VAL A 86 2.92 -2.92 12.13
N PHE A 87 4.14 -2.62 11.65
CA PHE A 87 4.87 -3.57 10.81
C PHE A 87 5.86 -4.42 11.62
N ASP A 88 6.65 -3.82 12.52
CA ASP A 88 7.71 -4.55 13.21
C ASP A 88 7.20 -5.32 14.43
N ILE A 89 6.31 -4.74 15.23
CA ILE A 89 5.82 -5.36 16.49
C ILE A 89 4.58 -6.22 16.22
N LEU A 90 3.54 -5.66 15.59
CA LEU A 90 2.31 -6.42 15.29
C LEU A 90 2.45 -7.31 14.04
N GLY A 91 3.51 -7.14 13.24
CA GLY A 91 3.77 -7.94 12.05
C GLY A 91 2.71 -7.81 10.95
N LEU A 92 1.91 -6.73 10.98
CA LEU A 92 0.89 -6.49 9.97
C LEU A 92 1.58 -6.06 8.67
N ARG A 93 1.20 -6.66 7.54
CA ARG A 93 1.76 -6.33 6.22
C ARG A 93 0.65 -5.91 5.29
N ASN A 94 0.90 -4.92 4.46
CA ASN A 94 -0.05 -4.56 3.42
C ASN A 94 0.06 -5.56 2.27
N GLU A 95 -0.64 -6.69 2.36
CA GLU A 95 -0.64 -7.74 1.32
C GLU A 95 -0.99 -7.19 -0.07
N LYS A 96 -1.78 -6.11 -0.14
CA LYS A 96 -2.12 -5.43 -1.41
C LYS A 96 -0.97 -4.60 -1.97
N SER A 97 0.03 -4.22 -1.16
CA SER A 97 1.21 -3.48 -1.62
C SER A 97 2.42 -4.41 -1.86
N GLU A 98 2.47 -5.56 -1.20
CA GLU A 98 3.49 -6.59 -1.43
C GLU A 98 3.13 -7.50 -2.62
N GLU A 99 1.86 -7.60 -3.01
CA GLU A 99 1.49 -8.18 -4.30
C GLU A 99 1.96 -7.26 -5.43
N SER A 100 3.28 -7.21 -5.58
CA SER A 100 3.94 -7.13 -6.89
C SER A 100 3.46 -6.05 -7.87
N GLY A 101 2.81 -4.97 -7.45
CA GLY A 101 2.44 -3.89 -8.36
C GLY A 101 3.63 -3.23 -9.05
N ASP A 102 4.77 -3.18 -8.38
CA ASP A 102 5.94 -2.45 -8.89
C ASP A 102 6.82 -3.28 -9.86
N GLN A 103 6.76 -4.61 -9.80
CA GLN A 103 7.57 -5.48 -10.68
C GLN A 103 6.76 -6.18 -11.79
N ILE A 104 5.45 -6.36 -11.61
CA ILE A 104 4.60 -6.98 -12.64
C ILE A 104 4.43 -6.05 -13.84
N ALA A 105 4.25 -4.76 -13.63
CA ALA A 105 4.07 -3.84 -14.75
C ALA A 105 5.28 -3.81 -15.71
N PRO A 106 6.54 -3.61 -15.26
CA PRO A 106 7.71 -3.68 -16.14
C PRO A 106 7.90 -5.07 -16.80
N LEU A 107 7.59 -6.15 -16.06
CA LEU A 107 7.65 -7.50 -16.61
C LEU A 107 6.61 -7.71 -17.71
N MET A 108 5.39 -7.23 -17.50
CA MET A 108 4.32 -7.27 -18.49
C MET A 108 4.64 -6.43 -19.72
N ASP A 109 5.22 -5.25 -19.55
CA ASP A 109 5.68 -4.40 -20.67
C ASP A 109 6.69 -5.15 -21.53
N MET A 110 7.67 -5.81 -20.91
CA MET A 110 8.64 -6.64 -21.61
C MET A 110 7.98 -7.82 -22.37
N ILE A 111 7.05 -8.52 -21.73
CA ILE A 111 6.33 -9.66 -22.34
C ILE A 111 5.47 -9.19 -23.52
N LEU A 112 4.77 -8.06 -23.38
CA LEU A 112 3.96 -7.49 -24.45
C LEU A 112 4.82 -6.96 -25.60
N GLU A 113 6.03 -6.47 -25.33
CA GLU A 113 6.98 -6.09 -26.37
C GLU A 113 7.46 -7.31 -27.18
N VAL A 114 7.81 -8.41 -26.50
CA VAL A 114 8.16 -9.69 -27.17
C VAL A 114 7.00 -10.17 -28.04
N ARG A 115 5.77 -10.13 -27.52
CA ARG A 115 4.58 -10.49 -28.27
C ARG A 115 4.35 -9.60 -29.49
N ARG A 116 4.55 -8.30 -29.37
CA ARG A 116 4.47 -7.33 -30.48
C ARG A 116 5.50 -7.64 -31.56
N THR A 117 6.72 -7.96 -31.17
CA THR A 117 7.80 -8.34 -32.09
C THR A 117 7.46 -9.64 -32.82
N ALA A 118 6.91 -10.65 -32.14
CA ALA A 118 6.46 -11.88 -32.76
C ALA A 118 5.37 -11.60 -33.83
N LYS A 119 4.38 -10.75 -33.51
CA LYS A 119 3.36 -10.33 -34.48
C LYS A 119 3.97 -9.63 -35.72
N ALA A 120 4.92 -8.71 -35.50
CA ALA A 120 5.58 -7.99 -36.58
C ALA A 120 6.33 -8.94 -37.51
N ASN A 121 6.91 -10.02 -36.97
CA ASN A 121 7.60 -11.07 -37.70
C ASN A 121 6.64 -12.14 -38.27
N LYS A 122 5.32 -11.98 -38.13
CA LYS A 122 4.27 -12.94 -38.52
C LYS A 122 4.39 -14.31 -37.81
N ASP A 123 5.08 -14.34 -36.67
CA ASP A 123 5.14 -15.50 -35.77
C ASP A 123 3.90 -15.53 -34.87
N TRP A 124 2.80 -15.98 -35.45
CA TRP A 124 1.51 -16.08 -34.79
C TRP A 124 1.53 -17.13 -33.67
N ALA A 125 2.34 -18.20 -33.86
CA ALA A 125 2.46 -19.28 -32.89
C ALA A 125 2.99 -18.78 -31.55
N THR A 126 4.09 -18.01 -31.55
CA THR A 126 4.66 -17.40 -30.34
C THR A 126 3.71 -16.36 -29.74
N SER A 127 3.08 -15.51 -30.55
CA SER A 127 2.12 -14.52 -30.10
C SER A 127 0.91 -15.15 -29.37
N ASP A 128 0.37 -16.25 -29.89
CA ASP A 128 -0.76 -16.95 -29.30
C ASP A 128 -0.35 -17.77 -28.08
N LEU A 129 0.85 -18.35 -28.07
CA LEU A 129 1.41 -19.03 -26.92
C LEU A 129 1.50 -18.07 -25.73
N ILE A 130 2.06 -16.88 -25.91
CA ILE A 130 2.18 -15.87 -24.86
C ILE A 130 0.78 -15.51 -24.32
N ARG A 131 -0.18 -15.21 -25.18
CA ARG A 131 -1.55 -14.87 -24.77
C ARG A 131 -2.21 -15.98 -23.96
N ASN A 132 -2.08 -17.22 -24.41
CA ASN A 132 -2.70 -18.37 -23.75
C ASN A 132 -2.06 -18.63 -22.38
N ARG A 133 -0.73 -18.54 -22.28
CA ARG A 133 -0.02 -18.69 -20.98
C ARG A 133 -0.36 -17.61 -19.98
N LEU A 134 -0.51 -16.36 -20.43
CA LEU A 134 -0.98 -15.28 -19.56
C LEU A 134 -2.41 -15.53 -19.09
N ALA A 135 -3.29 -16.01 -19.96
CA ALA A 135 -4.67 -16.35 -19.60
C ALA A 135 -4.75 -17.50 -18.57
N GLU A 136 -3.87 -18.51 -18.66
CA GLU A 136 -3.78 -19.61 -17.68
C GLU A 136 -3.47 -19.13 -16.25
N ILE A 137 -2.75 -18.03 -16.11
CA ILE A 137 -2.41 -17.42 -14.81
C ILE A 137 -3.32 -16.24 -14.44
N GLY A 138 -4.46 -16.06 -15.14
CA GLY A 138 -5.45 -15.04 -14.82
C GLY A 138 -5.15 -13.65 -15.38
N ILE A 139 -4.24 -13.52 -16.36
CA ILE A 139 -3.95 -12.24 -17.03
C ILE A 139 -4.56 -12.25 -18.43
N ARG A 140 -5.44 -11.28 -18.70
CA ARG A 140 -6.05 -11.10 -20.03
C ARG A 140 -5.33 -10.01 -20.80
N VAL A 141 -4.97 -10.30 -22.05
CA VAL A 141 -4.36 -9.34 -22.96
C VAL A 141 -5.40 -8.87 -23.96
N LYS A 142 -5.56 -7.57 -24.11
CA LYS A 142 -6.43 -6.90 -25.10
C LYS A 142 -5.56 -6.21 -26.15
N ASP A 143 -5.85 -6.46 -27.41
CA ASP A 143 -5.18 -5.78 -28.52
C ASP A 143 -5.96 -4.54 -28.95
N ASN A 144 -5.27 -3.42 -29.06
CA ASN A 144 -5.84 -2.14 -29.47
C ASN A 144 -5.73 -1.97 -31.00
N LYS A 145 -6.54 -1.05 -31.54
CA LYS A 145 -6.56 -0.76 -32.98
C LYS A 145 -5.27 -0.10 -33.49
N ASP A 146 -4.51 0.52 -32.61
CA ASP A 146 -3.22 1.16 -32.90
C ASP A 146 -2.03 0.17 -32.90
N GLY A 147 -2.30 -1.12 -32.63
CA GLY A 147 -1.28 -2.17 -32.57
C GLY A 147 -0.63 -2.35 -31.21
N SER A 148 -1.00 -1.53 -30.21
CA SER A 148 -0.61 -1.73 -28.81
C SER A 148 -1.42 -2.86 -28.17
N SER A 149 -0.98 -3.33 -27.01
CA SER A 149 -1.72 -4.32 -26.22
C SER A 149 -1.78 -3.83 -24.77
N ASP A 150 -2.96 -3.91 -24.17
CA ASP A 150 -3.19 -3.69 -22.75
C ASP A 150 -3.41 -5.03 -22.05
N TRP A 151 -3.29 -5.02 -20.73
CA TRP A 151 -3.52 -6.20 -19.91
C TRP A 151 -4.34 -5.87 -18.67
N GLU A 152 -5.08 -6.87 -18.18
CA GLU A 152 -5.85 -6.80 -16.95
C GLU A 152 -5.75 -8.12 -16.17
N GLN A 153 -5.77 -8.07 -14.86
CA GLN A 153 -5.95 -9.28 -14.03
C GLN A 153 -7.44 -9.66 -14.03
N ALA A 154 -7.71 -10.95 -14.22
CA ALA A 154 -9.07 -11.50 -14.32
C ALA A 154 -9.65 -11.80 -12.94
#